data_1107272f90a6771f6c8d6846bb365f4b
#
_entry.id   1107272f90a6771f6c8d6846bb365f4b
#
_cell.length_a   1.000
_cell.length_b   1.000
_cell.length_c   1.000
_cell.angle_alpha   90.00
_cell.angle_beta   90.00
_cell.angle_gamma   90.00
#
_symmetry.space_group_name_H-M   'P 1'
#
loop_
_entity.id
_entity.type
_entity.pdbx_description
1 polymer ?
#
loop_
_entity_poly.entity_id
_entity_poly.type
_entity_poly.pdbx_seq_one_letter_code
_entity_poly.pdbx_strand_id
1 'polypeptide(L)'
;MRFPLAAHTVAAMDATIETHALKKRYGRTVAVDDLSLTVLPGRVTGFVGPNGAGKTTTMQLLLGLAAAQSGEALVAGRRYADIDRPLTVVGALIDAGAVHPGRSARSHLRWIAQSNGLGRGRPDAVLRLVGLSGVGGRRVGGFSLGMRQRLGVAAALLGDPPVLVLDEPTIGLDPEGIRWMRETLRGLADEGRTVFVSSHLMSELEDTADHLIVIGKGRLLADLSVEQLIATASDDQVAITTPDVAAAMTVLANAGAAPASTGRDRVTVRGISASQVSQLLASNGIALEQLVSTRATLEEAYFQLTRDAGEHSGSPVERAEARA
;
A
#
# COMPACT_ATOMS: atom_id res chain seq x y z
N MET A 1 2.08 -9.97 -18.38
CA MET A 1 0.90 -10.86 -18.62
C MET A 1 -0.27 -9.93 -18.86
N ARG A 2 -0.91 -9.94 -20.04
CA ARG A 2 -2.04 -9.02 -20.30
C ARG A 2 -3.32 -9.70 -19.82
N PHE A 3 -4.08 -8.99 -19.01
CA PHE A 3 -5.43 -9.35 -18.57
C PHE A 3 -6.40 -8.66 -19.55
N PRO A 4 -6.96 -9.34 -20.57
CA PRO A 4 -7.82 -8.66 -21.50
C PRO A 4 -9.09 -8.19 -20.78
N LEU A 5 -9.25 -6.87 -20.68
CA LEU A 5 -10.51 -6.26 -20.32
C LEU A 5 -11.58 -6.76 -21.30
N ALA A 6 -12.58 -7.48 -20.80
CA ALA A 6 -13.81 -7.63 -21.56
C ALA A 6 -14.38 -6.23 -21.77
N ALA A 7 -14.78 -5.93 -23.01
CA ALA A 7 -15.25 -4.61 -23.43
C ALA A 7 -16.61 -4.23 -22.80
N HIS A 8 -16.64 -4.11 -21.47
CA HIS A 8 -17.74 -3.49 -20.72
C HIS A 8 -17.18 -2.24 -20.05
N THR A 9 -17.12 -1.22 -20.86
CA THR A 9 -16.61 0.10 -20.62
C THR A 9 -17.45 0.83 -19.57
N VAL A 10 -17.09 0.70 -18.30
CA VAL A 10 -17.09 1.88 -17.43
C VAL A 10 -15.90 2.67 -17.93
N ALA A 11 -16.10 3.91 -18.39
CA ALA A 11 -15.01 4.73 -18.88
C ALA A 11 -13.92 4.75 -17.80
N ALA A 12 -12.66 4.55 -18.16
CA ALA A 12 -11.56 4.44 -17.18
C ALA A 12 -11.42 5.68 -16.27
N MET A 13 -12.06 6.79 -16.64
CA MET A 13 -12.14 8.03 -15.86
C MET A 13 -13.10 7.96 -14.66
N ASP A 14 -14.05 7.00 -14.61
CA ASP A 14 -15.07 6.90 -13.54
C ASP A 14 -14.76 5.79 -12.53
N ALA A 15 -13.65 5.08 -12.68
CA ALA A 15 -13.28 3.96 -11.82
C ALA A 15 -12.58 4.42 -10.52
N THR A 16 -13.03 5.52 -9.92
CA THR A 16 -12.48 6.06 -8.65
C THR A 16 -13.05 5.35 -7.43
N ILE A 17 -12.30 5.44 -6.31
CA ILE A 17 -12.84 5.23 -4.97
C ILE A 17 -12.81 6.57 -4.25
N GLU A 18 -13.90 6.95 -3.60
CA GLU A 18 -14.02 8.21 -2.89
C GLU A 18 -14.68 8.00 -1.52
N THR A 19 -14.20 8.72 -0.53
CA THR A 19 -14.88 8.85 0.76
C THR A 19 -15.00 10.32 1.12
N HIS A 20 -16.15 10.71 1.68
CA HIS A 20 -16.44 12.08 2.08
C HIS A 20 -16.88 12.10 3.54
N ALA A 21 -16.03 12.67 4.40
CA ALA A 21 -16.27 12.84 5.84
C ALA A 21 -16.77 11.55 6.52
N LEU A 22 -16.19 10.40 6.13
CA LEU A 22 -16.63 9.07 6.54
C LEU A 22 -16.38 8.86 8.03
N LYS A 23 -17.42 8.42 8.78
CA LYS A 23 -17.31 8.13 10.21
C LYS A 23 -17.87 6.75 10.55
N LYS A 24 -17.12 6.05 11.44
CA LYS A 24 -17.53 4.76 12.00
C LYS A 24 -17.05 4.60 13.42
N ARG A 25 -17.99 4.17 14.29
CA ARG A 25 -17.72 3.87 15.70
C ARG A 25 -18.28 2.48 16.04
N TYR A 26 -17.53 1.75 16.84
CA TYR A 26 -17.97 0.51 17.47
C TYR A 26 -17.96 0.68 18.99
N GLY A 27 -19.13 0.78 19.59
CA GLY A 27 -19.27 1.10 21.01
C GLY A 27 -18.59 2.43 21.35
N ARG A 28 -17.53 2.39 22.16
CA ARG A 28 -16.72 3.57 22.53
C ARG A 28 -15.57 3.86 21.59
N THR A 29 -15.18 2.89 20.74
CA THR A 29 -14.03 3.01 19.86
C THR A 29 -14.42 3.68 18.55
N VAL A 30 -13.77 4.77 18.20
CA VAL A 30 -13.88 5.42 16.89
C VAL A 30 -12.89 4.71 15.96
N ALA A 31 -13.43 4.01 14.96
CA ALA A 31 -12.61 3.26 14.00
C ALA A 31 -12.26 4.08 12.76
N VAL A 32 -13.17 4.96 12.33
CA VAL A 32 -12.97 5.93 11.23
C VAL A 32 -13.56 7.26 11.69
N ASP A 33 -12.81 8.35 11.54
CA ASP A 33 -13.17 9.68 12.01
C ASP A 33 -12.85 10.76 10.96
N ASP A 34 -13.90 11.20 10.29
CA ASP A 34 -13.87 12.28 9.30
C ASP A 34 -12.90 11.99 8.12
N LEU A 35 -12.92 10.74 7.63
CA LEU A 35 -11.99 10.29 6.60
C LEU A 35 -12.51 10.66 5.21
N SER A 36 -11.78 11.54 4.53
CA SER A 36 -11.98 11.88 3.11
C SER A 36 -10.73 11.51 2.34
N LEU A 37 -10.87 10.72 1.28
CA LEU A 37 -9.78 10.30 0.40
C LEU A 37 -10.30 10.02 -1.02
N THR A 38 -9.38 10.02 -1.98
CA THR A 38 -9.67 9.66 -3.38
C THR A 38 -8.58 8.71 -3.90
N VAL A 39 -9.01 7.56 -4.46
CA VAL A 39 -8.11 6.61 -5.13
C VAL A 39 -8.36 6.69 -6.62
N LEU A 40 -7.33 6.96 -7.40
CA LEU A 40 -7.40 7.16 -8.84
C LEU A 40 -7.07 5.89 -9.62
N PRO A 41 -7.61 5.73 -10.85
CA PRO A 41 -7.28 4.64 -11.73
C PRO A 41 -5.83 4.72 -12.26
N GLY A 42 -5.34 3.61 -12.81
CA GLY A 42 -4.05 3.51 -13.48
C GLY A 42 -2.85 3.49 -12.54
N ARG A 43 -3.08 3.33 -11.23
CA ARG A 43 -2.00 3.24 -10.24
C ARG A 43 -2.35 2.29 -9.09
N VAL A 44 -1.33 1.77 -8.43
CA VAL A 44 -1.46 1.05 -7.18
C VAL A 44 -1.41 2.05 -6.03
N THR A 45 -2.51 2.17 -5.28
CA THR A 45 -2.57 3.00 -4.07
C THR A 45 -2.50 2.13 -2.83
N GLY A 46 -1.43 2.30 -2.06
CA GLY A 46 -1.24 1.66 -0.76
C GLY A 46 -2.02 2.39 0.34
N PHE A 47 -2.79 1.65 1.12
CA PHE A 47 -3.52 2.15 2.28
C PHE A 47 -2.84 1.67 3.55
N VAL A 48 -2.11 2.56 4.20
CA VAL A 48 -1.17 2.22 5.25
C VAL A 48 -1.52 2.84 6.59
N GLY A 49 -1.11 2.16 7.65
CA GLY A 49 -1.35 2.61 9.02
C GLY A 49 -1.14 1.44 9.99
N PRO A 50 -0.96 1.72 11.27
CA PRO A 50 -0.77 0.68 12.29
C PRO A 50 -2.01 -0.21 12.41
N ASN A 51 -1.87 -1.33 13.13
CA ASN A 51 -3.01 -2.18 13.46
C ASN A 51 -4.03 -1.38 14.28
N GLY A 52 -5.31 -1.50 13.91
CA GLY A 52 -6.38 -0.71 14.54
C GLY A 52 -6.53 0.72 14.01
N ALA A 53 -5.74 1.16 13.01
CA ALA A 53 -5.86 2.49 12.41
C ALA A 53 -7.18 2.72 11.64
N GLY A 54 -7.94 1.66 11.32
CA GLY A 54 -9.21 1.76 10.61
C GLY A 54 -9.19 1.25 9.17
N LYS A 55 -8.08 0.65 8.68
CA LYS A 55 -7.93 0.17 7.29
C LYS A 55 -9.06 -0.77 6.86
N THR A 56 -9.15 -1.93 7.48
CA THR A 56 -10.20 -2.93 7.19
C THR A 56 -11.61 -2.34 7.35
N THR A 57 -11.83 -1.52 8.39
CA THR A 57 -13.13 -0.86 8.59
C THR A 57 -13.49 0.06 7.43
N THR A 58 -12.55 0.86 6.94
CA THR A 58 -12.77 1.73 5.78
C THR A 58 -13.11 0.92 4.53
N MET A 59 -12.38 -0.16 4.27
CA MET A 59 -12.67 -1.06 3.15
C MET A 59 -14.04 -1.74 3.29
N GLN A 60 -14.42 -2.14 4.49
CA GLN A 60 -15.76 -2.69 4.75
C GLN A 60 -16.88 -1.67 4.52
N LEU A 61 -16.66 -0.40 4.86
CA LEU A 61 -17.59 0.69 4.59
C LEU A 61 -17.75 0.94 3.09
N LEU A 62 -16.63 0.95 2.34
CA LEU A 62 -16.61 1.06 0.87
C LEU A 62 -17.43 -0.03 0.19
N LEU A 63 -17.36 -1.25 0.71
CA LEU A 63 -18.05 -2.42 0.15
C LEU A 63 -19.46 -2.64 0.73
N GLY A 64 -19.97 -1.71 1.55
CA GLY A 64 -21.28 -1.85 2.17
C GLY A 64 -21.39 -3.02 3.17
N LEU A 65 -20.27 -3.61 3.59
CA LEU A 65 -20.22 -4.67 4.61
C LEU A 65 -20.44 -4.12 6.03
N ALA A 66 -20.25 -2.82 6.20
CA ALA A 66 -20.58 -2.07 7.41
C ALA A 66 -21.29 -0.77 7.04
N ALA A 67 -22.22 -0.32 7.86
CA ALA A 67 -22.90 0.95 7.67
C ALA A 67 -22.10 2.09 8.31
N ALA A 68 -21.90 3.20 7.58
CA ALA A 68 -21.34 4.43 8.12
C ALA A 68 -22.33 5.10 9.08
N GLN A 69 -21.83 5.84 10.07
CA GLN A 69 -22.65 6.69 10.93
C GLN A 69 -22.90 8.06 10.32
N SER A 70 -21.92 8.58 9.59
CA SER A 70 -22.03 9.78 8.77
C SER A 70 -21.02 9.75 7.63
N GLY A 71 -21.20 10.64 6.67
CA GLY A 71 -20.38 10.66 5.45
C GLY A 71 -20.84 9.59 4.47
N GLU A 72 -20.09 9.47 3.38
CA GLU A 72 -20.37 8.49 2.33
C GLU A 72 -19.09 7.89 1.75
N ALA A 73 -19.25 6.72 1.16
CA ALA A 73 -18.21 6.00 0.45
C ALA A 73 -18.75 5.58 -0.91
N LEU A 74 -18.01 5.94 -1.96
CA LEU A 74 -18.39 5.74 -3.36
C LEU A 74 -17.34 4.92 -4.09
N VAL A 75 -17.80 4.06 -5.00
CA VAL A 75 -16.97 3.36 -5.96
C VAL A 75 -17.56 3.60 -7.35
N ALA A 76 -16.72 4.08 -8.26
CA ALA A 76 -17.18 4.52 -9.57
C ALA A 76 -18.39 5.50 -9.48
N GLY A 77 -18.30 6.47 -8.56
CA GLY A 77 -19.32 7.49 -8.33
C GLY A 77 -20.64 6.99 -7.71
N ARG A 78 -20.70 5.73 -7.24
CA ARG A 78 -21.92 5.11 -6.67
C ARG A 78 -21.64 4.47 -5.32
N ARG A 79 -22.63 4.42 -4.45
CA ARG A 79 -22.57 3.56 -3.26
C ARG A 79 -22.58 2.10 -3.70
N TYR A 80 -21.81 1.25 -3.04
CA TYR A 80 -21.74 -0.18 -3.40
C TYR A 80 -23.12 -0.87 -3.45
N ALA A 81 -24.02 -0.50 -2.55
CA ALA A 81 -25.40 -1.03 -2.49
C ALA A 81 -26.26 -0.66 -3.71
N ASP A 82 -25.90 0.40 -4.43
CA ASP A 82 -26.63 0.91 -5.60
C ASP A 82 -26.08 0.37 -6.94
N ILE A 83 -25.13 -0.58 -6.86
CA ILE A 83 -24.50 -1.19 -8.04
C ILE A 83 -25.22 -2.51 -8.37
N ASP A 84 -25.90 -2.58 -9.50
CA ASP A 84 -26.67 -3.76 -9.93
C ASP A 84 -25.84 -5.04 -10.04
N ARG A 85 -24.61 -4.93 -10.54
CA ARG A 85 -23.68 -6.04 -10.74
C ARG A 85 -22.32 -5.73 -10.08
N PRO A 86 -22.25 -5.75 -8.75
CA PRO A 86 -21.08 -5.24 -8.06
C PRO A 86 -19.77 -5.93 -8.44
N LEU A 87 -19.77 -7.24 -8.69
CA LEU A 87 -18.55 -7.96 -9.08
C LEU A 87 -17.98 -7.56 -10.45
N THR A 88 -18.77 -6.90 -11.31
CA THR A 88 -18.27 -6.38 -12.59
C THR A 88 -17.72 -4.95 -12.45
N VAL A 89 -17.89 -4.32 -11.31
CA VAL A 89 -17.41 -2.97 -11.01
C VAL A 89 -16.30 -3.02 -9.95
N VAL A 90 -16.47 -3.83 -8.89
CA VAL A 90 -15.53 -3.94 -7.77
C VAL A 90 -15.19 -5.40 -7.50
N GLY A 91 -13.91 -5.73 -7.51
CA GLY A 91 -13.39 -6.97 -6.96
C GLY A 91 -12.81 -6.72 -5.56
N ALA A 92 -13.15 -7.56 -4.60
CA ALA A 92 -12.68 -7.37 -3.23
C ALA A 92 -12.10 -8.64 -2.63
N LEU A 93 -11.04 -8.46 -1.83
CA LEU A 93 -10.49 -9.45 -0.91
C LEU A 93 -10.36 -8.80 0.46
N ILE A 94 -11.27 -9.13 1.39
CA ILE A 94 -11.23 -8.63 2.78
C ILE A 94 -10.82 -9.74 3.74
N ASP A 95 -11.23 -10.98 3.47
CA ASP A 95 -10.86 -12.14 4.28
C ASP A 95 -10.69 -13.36 3.39
N ALA A 96 -9.45 -13.82 3.23
CA ALA A 96 -9.15 -15.05 2.49
C ALA A 96 -9.67 -16.32 3.20
N GLY A 97 -10.03 -16.22 4.48
CA GLY A 97 -10.62 -17.32 5.26
C GLY A 97 -12.13 -17.49 5.04
N ALA A 98 -12.81 -16.54 4.42
CA ALA A 98 -14.26 -16.54 4.23
C ALA A 98 -14.77 -17.55 3.20
N VAL A 99 -14.10 -18.70 3.06
CA VAL A 99 -14.46 -19.80 2.15
C VAL A 99 -14.80 -21.04 2.95
N HIS A 100 -15.98 -21.63 2.67
CA HIS A 100 -16.39 -22.86 3.35
C HIS A 100 -15.36 -23.99 3.10
N PRO A 101 -14.74 -24.58 4.15
CA PRO A 101 -13.60 -25.51 4.02
C PRO A 101 -13.94 -26.78 3.26
N GLY A 102 -15.18 -27.25 3.29
CA GLY A 102 -15.66 -28.43 2.55
C GLY A 102 -15.87 -28.19 1.05
N ARG A 103 -15.87 -26.93 0.59
CA ARG A 103 -16.09 -26.59 -0.83
C ARG A 103 -14.76 -26.65 -1.60
N SER A 104 -14.77 -27.13 -2.85
CA SER A 104 -13.58 -27.03 -3.71
C SER A 104 -13.42 -25.58 -4.22
N ALA A 105 -12.19 -25.19 -4.54
CA ALA A 105 -11.89 -23.85 -5.07
C ALA A 105 -12.72 -23.54 -6.33
N ARG A 106 -12.77 -24.51 -7.28
CA ARG A 106 -13.59 -24.39 -8.50
C ARG A 106 -15.07 -24.25 -8.19
N SER A 107 -15.61 -25.05 -7.24
CA SER A 107 -17.03 -24.95 -6.87
C SER A 107 -17.36 -23.65 -6.16
N HIS A 108 -16.42 -23.11 -5.37
CA HIS A 108 -16.56 -21.80 -4.74
C HIS A 108 -16.68 -20.69 -5.80
N LEU A 109 -15.74 -20.62 -6.74
CA LEU A 109 -15.77 -19.62 -7.82
C LEU A 109 -16.98 -19.79 -8.74
N ARG A 110 -17.40 -21.03 -9.04
CA ARG A 110 -18.62 -21.29 -9.82
C ARG A 110 -19.86 -20.78 -9.13
N TRP A 111 -19.97 -20.99 -7.81
CA TRP A 111 -21.07 -20.49 -7.03
C TRP A 111 -21.17 -18.95 -7.10
N ILE A 112 -20.03 -18.25 -6.89
CA ILE A 112 -19.97 -16.80 -7.02
C ILE A 112 -20.32 -16.35 -8.44
N ALA A 113 -19.77 -17.00 -9.46
CA ALA A 113 -20.03 -16.66 -10.86
C ALA A 113 -21.52 -16.80 -11.21
N GLN A 114 -22.15 -17.90 -10.78
CA GLN A 114 -23.56 -18.18 -11.06
C GLN A 114 -24.49 -17.20 -10.35
N SER A 115 -24.21 -16.86 -9.07
CA SER A 115 -25.03 -15.92 -8.31
C SER A 115 -24.93 -14.48 -8.84
N ASN A 116 -23.91 -14.18 -9.66
CA ASN A 116 -23.71 -12.85 -10.26
C ASN A 116 -23.88 -12.85 -11.81
N GLY A 117 -24.44 -13.91 -12.38
CA GLY A 117 -24.70 -14.00 -13.82
C GLY A 117 -23.46 -13.99 -14.70
N LEU A 118 -22.30 -14.42 -14.17
CA LEU A 118 -21.05 -14.45 -14.90
C LEU A 118 -20.91 -15.73 -15.76
N GLY A 119 -20.15 -15.62 -16.84
CA GLY A 119 -19.94 -16.70 -17.79
C GLY A 119 -19.30 -17.95 -17.18
N ARG A 120 -19.75 -19.15 -17.62
CA ARG A 120 -19.32 -20.46 -17.07
C ARG A 120 -17.80 -20.71 -17.15
N GLY A 121 -17.10 -20.08 -18.08
CA GLY A 121 -15.65 -20.22 -18.27
C GLY A 121 -14.81 -19.36 -17.32
N ARG A 122 -15.38 -18.34 -16.66
CA ARG A 122 -14.65 -17.41 -15.79
C ARG A 122 -13.94 -18.10 -14.62
N PRO A 123 -14.57 -19.03 -13.87
CA PRO A 123 -13.91 -19.73 -12.77
C PRO A 123 -12.60 -20.40 -13.17
N ASP A 124 -12.58 -21.10 -14.29
CA ASP A 124 -11.36 -21.79 -14.74
C ASP A 124 -10.31 -20.79 -15.29
N ALA A 125 -10.75 -19.68 -15.88
CA ALA A 125 -9.86 -18.61 -16.31
C ALA A 125 -9.12 -17.97 -15.14
N VAL A 126 -9.84 -17.57 -14.07
CA VAL A 126 -9.20 -16.95 -12.90
C VAL A 126 -8.34 -17.95 -12.11
N LEU A 127 -8.72 -19.25 -12.05
CA LEU A 127 -7.87 -20.30 -11.44
C LEU A 127 -6.53 -20.43 -12.18
N ARG A 128 -6.53 -20.33 -13.52
CA ARG A 128 -5.27 -20.31 -14.29
C ARG A 128 -4.43 -19.11 -13.96
N LEU A 129 -5.06 -17.95 -13.90
CA LEU A 129 -4.42 -16.67 -13.60
C LEU A 129 -3.65 -16.69 -12.28
N VAL A 130 -4.26 -17.23 -11.22
CA VAL A 130 -3.65 -17.29 -9.89
C VAL A 130 -2.80 -18.56 -9.64
N GLY A 131 -2.59 -19.40 -10.67
CA GLY A 131 -1.77 -20.60 -10.55
C GLY A 131 -2.41 -21.76 -9.77
N LEU A 132 -3.75 -21.78 -9.64
CA LEU A 132 -4.49 -22.80 -8.88
C LEU A 132 -5.21 -23.84 -9.77
N SER A 133 -4.94 -23.88 -11.08
CA SER A 133 -5.62 -24.81 -12.01
C SER A 133 -5.51 -26.27 -11.61
N GLY A 134 -4.30 -26.73 -11.24
CA GLY A 134 -4.02 -28.12 -10.88
C GLY A 134 -4.69 -28.58 -9.57
N VAL A 135 -5.09 -27.64 -8.72
CA VAL A 135 -5.70 -27.91 -7.41
C VAL A 135 -7.14 -27.39 -7.28
N GLY A 136 -7.71 -26.87 -8.36
CA GLY A 136 -9.07 -26.29 -8.38
C GLY A 136 -10.17 -27.26 -7.92
N GLY A 137 -9.98 -28.57 -8.06
CA GLY A 137 -10.90 -29.62 -7.57
C GLY A 137 -10.73 -29.95 -6.09
N ARG A 138 -9.63 -29.54 -5.42
CA ARG A 138 -9.37 -29.85 -4.02
C ARG A 138 -10.22 -28.97 -3.08
N ARG A 139 -10.57 -29.53 -1.91
CA ARG A 139 -11.29 -28.79 -0.85
C ARG A 139 -10.40 -27.71 -0.27
N VAL A 140 -10.97 -26.51 -0.06
CA VAL A 140 -10.25 -25.32 0.45
C VAL A 140 -9.74 -25.51 1.88
N GLY A 141 -10.38 -26.39 2.68
CA GLY A 141 -9.91 -26.71 4.03
C GLY A 141 -8.47 -27.29 4.06
N GLY A 142 -8.00 -27.88 2.96
CA GLY A 142 -6.62 -28.38 2.80
C GLY A 142 -5.67 -27.41 2.09
N PHE A 143 -6.07 -26.15 1.87
CA PHE A 143 -5.22 -25.12 1.26
C PHE A 143 -4.30 -24.49 2.30
N SER A 144 -3.05 -24.19 1.89
CA SER A 144 -2.18 -23.29 2.67
C SER A 144 -2.78 -21.89 2.73
N LEU A 145 -2.27 -21.04 3.62
CA LEU A 145 -2.70 -19.63 3.70
C LEU A 145 -2.48 -18.92 2.36
N GLY A 146 -1.30 -19.08 1.75
CA GLY A 146 -1.01 -18.49 0.43
C GLY A 146 -1.93 -19.01 -0.69
N MET A 147 -2.33 -20.29 -0.67
CA MET A 147 -3.33 -20.78 -1.63
C MET A 147 -4.71 -20.17 -1.41
N ARG A 148 -5.09 -19.88 -0.15
CA ARG A 148 -6.34 -19.19 0.16
C ARG A 148 -6.29 -17.73 -0.29
N GLN A 149 -5.16 -17.04 -0.10
CA GLN A 149 -4.95 -15.69 -0.62
C GLN A 149 -5.09 -15.64 -2.14
N ARG A 150 -4.41 -16.54 -2.86
CA ARG A 150 -4.55 -16.64 -4.33
C ARG A 150 -6.00 -16.94 -4.76
N LEU A 151 -6.73 -17.75 -4.01
CA LEU A 151 -8.15 -18.02 -4.28
C LEU A 151 -9.02 -16.76 -4.03
N GLY A 152 -8.73 -15.99 -2.99
CA GLY A 152 -9.39 -14.71 -2.71
C GLY A 152 -9.17 -13.70 -3.84
N VAL A 153 -7.94 -13.58 -4.34
CA VAL A 153 -7.63 -12.76 -5.53
C VAL A 153 -8.38 -13.29 -6.76
N ALA A 154 -8.46 -14.61 -6.95
CA ALA A 154 -9.26 -15.19 -8.04
C ALA A 154 -10.74 -14.82 -7.95
N ALA A 155 -11.30 -14.80 -6.74
CA ALA A 155 -12.67 -14.36 -6.52
C ALA A 155 -12.85 -12.86 -6.82
N ALA A 156 -11.91 -12.02 -6.40
CA ALA A 156 -11.90 -10.59 -6.68
C ALA A 156 -11.85 -10.31 -8.21
N LEU A 157 -11.08 -11.09 -8.96
CA LEU A 157 -10.94 -10.95 -10.42
C LEU A 157 -12.03 -11.64 -11.24
N LEU A 158 -12.97 -12.32 -10.59
CA LEU A 158 -13.96 -13.17 -11.28
C LEU A 158 -14.86 -12.40 -12.24
N GLY A 159 -15.30 -11.19 -11.83
CA GLY A 159 -16.13 -10.30 -12.62
C GLY A 159 -15.38 -9.43 -13.62
N ASP A 160 -14.04 -9.48 -13.62
CA ASP A 160 -13.16 -8.61 -14.41
C ASP A 160 -13.34 -7.11 -14.11
N PRO A 161 -13.35 -6.73 -12.83
CA PRO A 161 -13.74 -5.39 -12.41
C PRO A 161 -12.65 -4.34 -12.71
N PRO A 162 -13.04 -3.08 -12.98
CA PRO A 162 -12.12 -1.96 -13.11
C PRO A 162 -11.56 -1.48 -11.76
N VAL A 163 -12.19 -1.81 -10.64
CA VAL A 163 -11.76 -1.42 -9.29
C VAL A 163 -11.45 -2.67 -8.46
N LEU A 164 -10.33 -2.63 -7.74
CA LEU A 164 -9.89 -3.70 -6.84
C LEU A 164 -9.61 -3.13 -5.44
N VAL A 165 -10.20 -3.77 -4.42
CA VAL A 165 -10.01 -3.46 -3.00
C VAL A 165 -9.49 -4.69 -2.29
N LEU A 166 -8.22 -4.66 -1.86
CA LEU A 166 -7.53 -5.83 -1.33
C LEU A 166 -6.96 -5.52 0.05
N ASP A 167 -7.48 -6.20 1.06
CA ASP A 167 -7.01 -6.05 2.45
C ASP A 167 -5.92 -7.07 2.73
N GLU A 168 -4.70 -6.60 2.98
CA GLU A 168 -3.52 -7.41 3.34
C GLU A 168 -3.30 -8.61 2.40
N PRO A 169 -3.24 -8.45 1.06
CA PRO A 169 -3.26 -9.58 0.11
C PRO A 169 -2.00 -10.43 0.14
N THR A 170 -0.91 -9.96 0.74
CA THR A 170 0.40 -10.61 0.81
C THR A 170 0.58 -11.51 2.03
N ILE A 171 -0.32 -11.42 3.01
CA ILE A 171 -0.22 -12.22 4.25
C ILE A 171 -0.16 -13.72 3.93
N GLY A 172 0.90 -14.37 4.44
CA GLY A 172 1.09 -15.82 4.33
C GLY A 172 1.51 -16.31 2.95
N LEU A 173 1.90 -15.41 2.06
CA LEU A 173 2.61 -15.74 0.83
C LEU A 173 4.10 -15.95 1.13
N ASP A 174 4.71 -16.88 0.40
CA ASP A 174 6.15 -17.04 0.31
C ASP A 174 6.77 -15.94 -0.58
N PRO A 175 8.09 -15.80 -0.63
CA PRO A 175 8.74 -14.75 -1.44
C PRO A 175 8.35 -14.78 -2.93
N GLU A 176 8.11 -15.97 -3.50
CA GLU A 176 7.62 -16.11 -4.88
C GLU A 176 6.18 -15.61 -5.01
N GLY A 177 5.33 -15.93 -4.03
CA GLY A 177 3.96 -15.45 -3.95
C GLY A 177 3.86 -13.94 -3.82
N ILE A 178 4.73 -13.31 -3.00
CA ILE A 178 4.80 -11.85 -2.85
C ILE A 178 5.19 -11.21 -4.19
N ARG A 179 6.21 -11.74 -4.87
CA ARG A 179 6.60 -11.25 -6.21
C ARG A 179 5.46 -11.37 -7.21
N TRP A 180 4.81 -12.52 -7.26
CA TRP A 180 3.65 -12.74 -8.12
C TRP A 180 2.52 -11.74 -7.82
N MET A 181 2.23 -11.48 -6.55
CA MET A 181 1.21 -10.50 -6.14
C MET A 181 1.57 -9.10 -6.63
N ARG A 182 2.81 -8.66 -6.40
CA ARG A 182 3.33 -7.37 -6.87
C ARG A 182 3.16 -7.21 -8.39
N GLU A 183 3.63 -8.19 -9.18
CA GLU A 183 3.51 -8.20 -10.63
C GLU A 183 2.04 -8.17 -11.07
N THR A 184 1.15 -8.86 -10.35
CA THR A 184 -0.28 -8.88 -10.62
C THR A 184 -0.91 -7.50 -10.38
N LEU A 185 -0.64 -6.88 -9.22
CA LEU A 185 -1.19 -5.56 -8.88
C LEU A 185 -0.74 -4.48 -9.86
N ARG A 186 0.57 -4.46 -10.18
CA ARG A 186 1.11 -3.52 -11.17
C ARG A 186 0.53 -3.74 -12.56
N GLY A 187 0.47 -4.99 -13.02
CA GLY A 187 -0.13 -5.31 -14.33
C GLY A 187 -1.58 -4.87 -14.44
N LEU A 188 -2.36 -4.96 -13.36
CA LEU A 188 -3.75 -4.50 -13.33
C LEU A 188 -3.84 -2.96 -13.34
N ALA A 189 -2.96 -2.27 -12.64
CA ALA A 189 -2.86 -0.81 -12.67
C ALA A 189 -2.42 -0.30 -14.05
N ASP A 190 -1.43 -0.95 -14.68
CA ASP A 190 -0.97 -0.63 -16.04
C ASP A 190 -2.07 -0.81 -17.11
N GLU A 191 -3.08 -1.67 -16.85
CA GLU A 191 -4.29 -1.79 -17.66
C GLU A 191 -5.30 -0.65 -17.43
N GLY A 192 -5.00 0.31 -16.55
CA GLY A 192 -5.85 1.43 -16.20
C GLY A 192 -6.85 1.14 -15.08
N ARG A 193 -6.74 0.01 -14.36
CA ARG A 193 -7.62 -0.29 -13.22
C ARG A 193 -7.21 0.49 -11.98
N THR A 194 -8.18 0.69 -11.10
CA THR A 194 -7.94 1.22 -9.76
C THR A 194 -7.57 0.08 -8.83
N VAL A 195 -6.38 0.15 -8.24
CA VAL A 195 -5.90 -0.87 -7.30
C VAL A 195 -5.69 -0.21 -5.93
N PHE A 196 -6.54 -0.57 -4.97
CA PHE A 196 -6.49 -0.10 -3.59
C PHE A 196 -6.12 -1.27 -2.68
N VAL A 197 -4.92 -1.21 -2.10
CA VAL A 197 -4.34 -2.31 -1.33
C VAL A 197 -3.92 -1.85 0.06
N SER A 198 -4.38 -2.52 1.12
CA SER A 198 -3.85 -2.29 2.45
C SER A 198 -2.59 -3.11 2.68
N SER A 199 -1.65 -2.56 3.42
CA SER A 199 -0.55 -3.28 4.05
C SER A 199 -0.13 -2.62 5.36
N HIS A 200 0.44 -3.40 6.26
CA HIS A 200 1.14 -2.92 7.44
C HIS A 200 2.67 -2.98 7.27
N LEU A 201 3.16 -3.56 6.17
CA LEU A 201 4.58 -3.68 5.84
C LEU A 201 4.94 -2.69 4.73
N MET A 202 5.73 -1.67 5.08
CA MET A 202 6.16 -0.63 4.14
C MET A 202 7.03 -1.20 3.02
N SER A 203 7.90 -2.16 3.34
CA SER A 203 8.78 -2.83 2.37
C SER A 203 8.03 -3.54 1.22
N GLU A 204 6.81 -4.01 1.46
CA GLU A 204 5.98 -4.62 0.41
C GLU A 204 5.42 -3.59 -0.57
N LEU A 205 5.16 -2.37 -0.07
CA LEU A 205 4.59 -1.28 -0.86
C LEU A 205 5.63 -0.43 -1.56
N GLU A 206 6.86 -0.34 -1.04
CA GLU A 206 7.94 0.45 -1.62
C GLU A 206 8.18 0.15 -3.11
N ASP A 207 8.17 -1.14 -3.44
CA ASP A 207 8.32 -1.60 -4.83
C ASP A 207 7.00 -1.82 -5.57
N THR A 208 5.84 -1.66 -4.92
CA THR A 208 4.54 -2.03 -5.49
C THR A 208 3.64 -0.83 -5.71
N ALA A 209 3.55 0.06 -4.74
CA ALA A 209 2.67 1.22 -4.77
C ALA A 209 3.29 2.41 -5.49
N ASP A 210 2.46 3.17 -6.19
CA ASP A 210 2.82 4.46 -6.77
C ASP A 210 2.43 5.61 -5.83
N HIS A 211 1.40 5.38 -5.03
CA HIS A 211 0.78 6.37 -4.15
C HIS A 211 0.42 5.76 -2.81
N LEU A 212 0.46 6.56 -1.74
CA LEU A 212 0.14 6.14 -0.39
C LEU A 212 -0.91 7.05 0.24
N ILE A 213 -1.86 6.42 0.88
CA ILE A 213 -2.81 7.04 1.79
C ILE A 213 -2.48 6.51 3.19
N VAL A 214 -1.96 7.38 4.04
CA VAL A 214 -1.54 7.03 5.41
C VAL A 214 -2.63 7.43 6.37
N ILE A 215 -3.07 6.47 7.21
CA ILE A 215 -4.06 6.74 8.26
C ILE A 215 -3.54 6.41 9.65
N GLY A 216 -4.02 7.17 10.63
CA GLY A 216 -3.79 6.93 12.05
C GLY A 216 -5.02 7.28 12.88
N LYS A 217 -5.41 6.40 13.80
CA LYS A 217 -6.59 6.59 14.69
C LYS A 217 -7.87 6.95 13.92
N GLY A 218 -8.06 6.36 12.73
CA GLY A 218 -9.22 6.58 11.87
C GLY A 218 -9.20 7.85 11.03
N ARG A 219 -8.12 8.63 11.04
CA ARG A 219 -7.97 9.90 10.32
C ARG A 219 -6.90 9.82 9.26
N LEU A 220 -7.03 10.63 8.21
CA LEU A 220 -6.00 10.81 7.21
C LEU A 220 -4.80 11.56 7.82
N LEU A 221 -3.60 11.00 7.65
CA LEU A 221 -2.33 11.63 8.05
C LEU A 221 -1.56 12.16 6.85
N ALA A 222 -1.55 11.42 5.74
CA ALA A 222 -0.92 11.85 4.49
C ALA A 222 -1.58 11.20 3.28
N ASP A 223 -1.53 11.89 2.14
CA ASP A 223 -2.02 11.47 0.83
C ASP A 223 -1.02 11.99 -0.22
N LEU A 224 -0.06 11.14 -0.64
CA LEU A 224 1.08 11.54 -1.45
C LEU A 224 1.71 10.36 -2.21
N SER A 225 2.59 10.63 -3.19
CA SER A 225 3.32 9.56 -3.87
C SER A 225 4.38 8.93 -2.96
N VAL A 226 4.75 7.68 -3.26
CA VAL A 226 5.86 6.99 -2.57
C VAL A 226 7.14 7.82 -2.65
N GLU A 227 7.43 8.38 -3.82
CA GLU A 227 8.61 9.24 -4.04
C GLU A 227 8.58 10.50 -3.18
N GLN A 228 7.41 11.15 -3.05
CA GLN A 228 7.24 12.33 -2.19
C GLN A 228 7.46 11.97 -0.72
N LEU A 229 6.92 10.84 -0.25
CA LEU A 229 7.14 10.42 1.14
C LEU A 229 8.61 10.14 1.43
N ILE A 230 9.29 9.40 0.55
CA ILE A 230 10.72 9.13 0.68
C ILE A 230 11.53 10.45 0.64
N ALA A 231 11.17 11.39 -0.22
CA ALA A 231 11.83 12.69 -0.32
C ALA A 231 11.69 13.54 0.96
N THR A 232 10.56 13.45 1.68
CA THR A 232 10.37 14.19 2.96
C THR A 232 11.27 13.69 4.08
N ALA A 233 11.65 12.41 4.05
CA ALA A 233 12.53 11.79 5.04
C ALA A 233 13.99 11.73 4.58
N SER A 234 14.23 11.87 3.28
CA SER A 234 15.56 11.96 2.74
C SER A 234 16.13 13.35 3.04
N ASP A 235 16.67 13.53 4.25
CA ASP A 235 17.81 14.42 4.36
C ASP A 235 18.84 13.89 3.35
N ASP A 236 19.27 14.72 2.37
CA ASP A 236 20.31 14.34 1.39
C ASP A 236 21.55 13.86 2.15
N GLN A 237 21.51 12.61 2.59
CA GLN A 237 22.58 12.01 3.38
C GLN A 237 23.50 11.22 2.42
N VAL A 238 24.72 11.69 2.30
CA VAL A 238 25.75 11.06 1.50
C VAL A 238 26.76 10.43 2.44
N ALA A 239 26.96 9.12 2.36
CA ALA A 239 28.04 8.42 3.03
C ALA A 239 29.24 8.35 2.09
N ILE A 240 30.41 8.73 2.58
CA ILE A 240 31.67 8.63 1.88
C ILE A 240 32.68 7.79 2.66
N THR A 241 33.51 7.06 1.93
CA THR A 241 34.73 6.42 2.47
C THR A 241 35.95 7.12 1.90
N THR A 242 36.80 7.63 2.78
CA THR A 242 38.02 8.37 2.42
C THR A 242 39.12 8.09 3.43
N PRO A 243 40.39 7.95 3.00
CA PRO A 243 41.53 7.81 3.90
C PRO A 243 41.81 9.10 4.72
N ASP A 244 41.37 10.26 4.23
CA ASP A 244 41.58 11.55 4.90
C ASP A 244 40.28 12.16 5.40
N VAL A 245 39.73 11.54 6.47
CA VAL A 245 38.49 11.95 7.10
C VAL A 245 38.54 13.40 7.62
N ALA A 246 39.68 13.84 8.18
CA ALA A 246 39.80 15.16 8.78
C ALA A 246 39.74 16.28 7.70
N ALA A 247 40.45 16.11 6.60
CA ALA A 247 40.40 17.03 5.49
C ALA A 247 39.01 17.06 4.83
N ALA A 248 38.40 15.87 4.62
CA ALA A 248 37.06 15.78 4.05
C ALA A 248 36.03 16.51 4.93
N MET A 249 36.04 16.30 6.24
CA MET A 249 35.14 16.99 7.17
C MET A 249 35.31 18.51 7.12
N THR A 250 36.57 18.99 7.05
CA THR A 250 36.86 20.44 6.98
C THR A 250 36.30 21.06 5.69
N VAL A 251 36.59 20.42 4.55
CA VAL A 251 36.16 20.91 3.23
C VAL A 251 34.61 20.94 3.13
N LEU A 252 33.96 19.88 3.60
CA LEU A 252 32.51 19.75 3.54
C LEU A 252 31.80 20.73 4.50
N ALA A 253 32.37 20.93 5.70
CA ALA A 253 31.83 21.90 6.66
C ALA A 253 31.95 23.35 6.13
N ASN A 254 33.09 23.69 5.50
CA ASN A 254 33.28 24.99 4.87
C ASN A 254 32.33 25.27 3.70
N ALA A 255 31.83 24.23 3.05
CA ALA A 255 30.82 24.29 1.99
C ALA A 255 29.38 24.39 2.52
N GLY A 256 29.19 24.50 3.85
CA GLY A 256 27.88 24.62 4.49
C GLY A 256 27.16 23.28 4.72
N ALA A 257 27.84 22.16 4.50
CA ALA A 257 27.30 20.85 4.82
C ALA A 257 27.46 20.53 6.32
N ALA A 258 26.73 19.50 6.79
CA ALA A 258 26.86 18.96 8.13
C ALA A 258 27.53 17.57 8.10
N PRO A 259 28.88 17.49 8.05
CA PRO A 259 29.58 16.21 8.05
C PRO A 259 29.66 15.65 9.47
N ALA A 260 29.52 14.32 9.59
CA ALA A 260 29.71 13.58 10.83
C ALA A 260 30.59 12.34 10.57
N SER A 261 31.59 12.12 11.39
CA SER A 261 32.40 10.89 11.31
C SER A 261 31.63 9.72 11.92
N THR A 262 31.48 8.63 11.13
CA THR A 262 30.76 7.41 11.53
C THR A 262 31.69 6.19 11.60
N GLY A 263 33.00 6.37 11.41
CA GLY A 263 34.02 5.32 11.44
C GLY A 263 35.41 5.87 11.24
N ARG A 264 36.42 5.00 11.15
CA ARG A 264 37.82 5.40 10.94
C ARG A 264 38.05 6.08 9.58
N ASP A 265 37.28 5.66 8.58
CA ASP A 265 37.39 6.01 7.17
C ASP A 265 36.08 6.51 6.55
N ARG A 266 35.03 6.66 7.38
CA ARG A 266 33.67 6.99 6.94
C ARG A 266 33.19 8.33 7.47
N VAL A 267 32.63 9.13 6.57
CA VAL A 267 31.96 10.38 6.89
C VAL A 267 30.56 10.36 6.30
N THR A 268 29.59 10.75 7.08
CA THR A 268 28.22 11.00 6.62
C THR A 268 28.02 12.50 6.49
N VAL A 269 27.44 12.93 5.39
CA VAL A 269 27.27 14.34 5.02
C VAL A 269 25.80 14.62 4.76
N ARG A 270 25.28 15.70 5.32
CA ARG A 270 23.91 16.19 5.08
C ARG A 270 23.94 17.59 4.48
N GLY A 271 22.87 17.92 3.73
CA GLY A 271 22.64 19.26 3.21
C GLY A 271 23.26 19.56 1.86
N ILE A 272 24.00 18.61 1.24
CA ILE A 272 24.52 18.74 -0.11
C ILE A 272 24.42 17.42 -0.87
N SER A 273 24.26 17.49 -2.19
CA SER A 273 24.09 16.33 -3.05
C SER A 273 25.39 15.52 -3.23
N ALA A 274 25.26 14.24 -3.59
CA ALA A 274 26.41 13.36 -3.86
C ALA A 274 27.33 13.92 -4.94
N SER A 275 26.79 14.56 -5.98
CA SER A 275 27.56 15.21 -7.03
C SER A 275 28.38 16.39 -6.50
N GLN A 276 27.81 17.22 -5.61
CA GLN A 276 28.51 18.33 -4.96
C GLN A 276 29.61 17.83 -4.03
N VAL A 277 29.33 16.77 -3.23
CA VAL A 277 30.35 16.11 -2.38
C VAL A 277 31.52 15.62 -3.22
N SER A 278 31.25 14.89 -4.29
CA SER A 278 32.30 14.36 -5.19
C SER A 278 33.16 15.50 -5.79
N GLN A 279 32.51 16.54 -6.28
CA GLN A 279 33.21 17.69 -6.89
C GLN A 279 34.07 18.45 -5.87
N LEU A 280 33.56 18.69 -4.66
CA LEU A 280 34.27 19.39 -3.59
C LEU A 280 35.52 18.61 -3.14
N LEU A 281 35.38 17.30 -2.92
CA LEU A 281 36.53 16.47 -2.52
C LEU A 281 37.58 16.37 -3.62
N ALA A 282 37.19 16.17 -4.88
CA ALA A 282 38.09 16.12 -6.02
C ALA A 282 38.82 17.44 -6.22
N SER A 283 38.14 18.59 -6.11
CA SER A 283 38.77 19.92 -6.27
C SER A 283 39.76 20.23 -5.16
N ASN A 284 39.70 19.58 -4.01
CA ASN A 284 40.64 19.74 -2.88
C ASN A 284 41.65 18.59 -2.78
N GLY A 285 41.72 17.72 -3.80
CA GLY A 285 42.70 16.62 -3.86
C GLY A 285 42.47 15.51 -2.85
N ILE A 286 41.28 15.40 -2.29
CA ILE A 286 40.91 14.38 -1.30
C ILE A 286 40.45 13.13 -2.04
N ALA A 287 41.12 12.00 -1.76
CA ALA A 287 40.81 10.73 -2.37
C ALA A 287 39.44 10.23 -1.85
N LEU A 288 38.57 9.80 -2.78
CA LEU A 288 37.25 9.24 -2.51
C LEU A 288 37.26 7.77 -2.94
N GLU A 289 37.17 6.85 -1.98
CA GLU A 289 37.10 5.41 -2.24
C GLU A 289 35.69 4.94 -2.55
N GLN A 290 34.71 5.49 -1.83
CA GLN A 290 33.33 5.15 -2.03
C GLN A 290 32.44 6.38 -1.75
N LEU A 291 31.38 6.52 -2.54
CA LEU A 291 30.32 7.51 -2.33
C LEU A 291 28.99 6.82 -2.53
N VAL A 292 28.18 6.83 -1.47
CA VAL A 292 26.85 6.21 -1.45
C VAL A 292 25.86 7.28 -1.03
N SER A 293 24.91 7.60 -1.90
CA SER A 293 23.75 8.41 -1.53
C SER A 293 22.76 7.49 -0.84
N THR A 294 22.55 7.70 0.45
CA THR A 294 21.58 6.93 1.22
C THR A 294 20.24 7.64 1.10
N ARG A 295 19.35 7.11 0.28
CA ARG A 295 17.94 7.53 0.31
C ARG A 295 17.28 6.86 1.51
N ALA A 296 16.43 7.59 2.20
CA ALA A 296 15.58 7.00 3.23
C ALA A 296 14.73 5.88 2.60
N THR A 297 14.53 4.81 3.34
CA THR A 297 13.56 3.78 2.96
C THR A 297 12.15 4.30 3.19
N LEU A 298 11.17 3.69 2.52
CA LEU A 298 9.77 4.02 2.76
C LEU A 298 9.38 3.82 4.24
N GLU A 299 9.97 2.82 4.89
CA GLU A 299 9.73 2.53 6.30
C GLU A 299 10.25 3.64 7.22
N GLU A 300 11.47 4.15 6.98
CA GLU A 300 12.04 5.27 7.72
C GLU A 300 11.18 6.54 7.55
N ALA A 301 10.77 6.82 6.32
CA ALA A 301 9.92 7.95 5.99
C ALA A 301 8.55 7.88 6.68
N TYR A 302 7.94 6.72 6.69
CA TYR A 302 6.69 6.47 7.39
C TYR A 302 6.83 6.64 8.91
N PHE A 303 7.89 6.13 9.52
CA PHE A 303 8.13 6.31 10.96
C PHE A 303 8.33 7.77 11.34
N GLN A 304 9.02 8.54 10.52
CA GLN A 304 9.20 9.98 10.75
C GLN A 304 7.86 10.70 10.70
N LEU A 305 7.06 10.50 9.65
CA LEU A 305 5.72 11.07 9.50
C LEU A 305 4.80 10.76 10.70
N THR A 306 4.82 9.51 11.18
CA THR A 306 3.91 9.07 12.25
C THR A 306 4.34 9.53 13.64
N ARG A 307 5.64 9.76 13.87
CA ARG A 307 6.15 10.39 15.10
C ARG A 307 5.67 11.83 15.21
N ASP A 308 5.84 12.61 14.14
CA ASP A 308 5.43 14.00 14.09
C ASP A 308 3.91 14.15 14.29
N ALA A 309 3.12 13.27 13.67
CA ALA A 309 1.67 13.23 13.88
C ALA A 309 1.27 12.81 15.31
N GLY A 310 2.07 11.97 15.97
CA GLY A 310 1.89 11.55 17.38
C GLY A 310 2.18 12.66 18.37
N GLU A 311 3.23 13.43 18.16
CA GLU A 311 3.63 14.56 19.00
C GLU A 311 2.66 15.75 18.92
N HIS A 312 2.06 16.01 17.76
CA HIS A 312 1.06 17.07 17.57
C HIS A 312 -0.33 16.71 18.13
N SER A 313 -0.61 15.42 18.40
CA SER A 313 -1.87 14.96 18.99
C SER A 313 -1.86 14.86 20.53
N GLY A 314 -0.73 15.14 21.18
CA GLY A 314 -0.59 15.23 22.64
C GLY A 314 -1.08 16.57 23.14
N SER A 315 -2.36 16.69 23.53
CA SER A 315 -2.90 17.88 24.21
C SER A 315 -2.13 18.21 25.50
N PRO A 316 -1.94 19.49 25.82
CA PRO A 316 -1.21 19.93 27.04
C PRO A 316 -1.81 19.45 28.37
N VAL A 317 -3.00 18.88 28.37
CA VAL A 317 -3.74 18.49 29.58
C VAL A 317 -3.20 17.21 30.24
N GLU A 318 -2.62 16.27 29.50
CA GLU A 318 -2.09 15.02 30.08
C GLU A 318 -0.74 15.17 30.78
N ARG A 319 -0.03 16.29 30.59
CA ARG A 319 1.25 16.56 31.30
C ARG A 319 1.09 17.09 32.72
N ALA A 320 -0.09 17.51 33.11
CA ALA A 320 -0.38 18.05 34.44
C ALA A 320 -0.74 16.95 35.48
N GLU A 321 -1.31 15.83 35.05
CA GLU A 321 -1.72 14.75 35.96
C GLU A 321 -0.60 13.75 36.29
N ALA A 322 0.51 13.75 35.56
CA ALA A 322 1.67 12.89 35.84
C ALA A 322 2.67 13.55 36.86
N ARG A 323 2.33 14.72 37.43
CA ARG A 323 3.17 15.45 38.41
C ARG A 323 2.43 15.83 39.71
N ALA A 324 1.28 15.20 39.96
CA ALA A 324 0.57 15.37 41.27
C ALA A 324 0.64 14.07 42.11
#